data_3821b93814446551360fd25d02a2e0b0
#
_entry.id   3821b93814446551360fd25d02a2e0b0
#
_cell.length_a   1.000
_cell.length_b   1.000
_cell.length_c   1.000
_cell.angle_alpha   90.00
_cell.angle_beta   90.00
_cell.angle_gamma   90.00
#
_symmetry.space_group_name_H-M   'P 1'
#
loop_
_entity.id
_entity.type
_entity.pdbx_description
1 polymer ?
#
loop_
_entity_poly.entity_id
_entity_poly.type
_entity_poly.pdbx_seq_one_letter_code
_entity_poly.pdbx_strand_id
1 'polypeptide(L)'
;DTHSHVDPERGGKLAGRGGVIEQAAYIDSVRVADGKDNVLLLHAGDFSQGTSYFTELGGNIEIDILNAMKFDAVCLGNHEFDNGIDELARRVRNLNVPVVCANYDFSGSALDGLVKPYVILEKAGKKIGVIGLLTDVTSVVDKDIVDQLDYRHPAEVANEYARILK
;
A
#
# COMPACT_ATOMS: atom_id res chain seq x y z
N ASP A 1 3.83 -6.38 0.01
CA ASP A 1 4.50 -7.28 -0.96
C ASP A 1 3.61 -8.45 -1.39
N THR A 2 2.46 -8.15 -2.01
CA THR A 2 1.54 -9.22 -2.45
C THR A 2 1.64 -9.51 -3.94
N HIS A 3 2.20 -8.57 -4.72
CA HIS A 3 2.53 -8.72 -6.14
C HIS A 3 1.41 -9.39 -6.96
N SER A 4 0.18 -8.87 -6.84
CA SER A 4 -0.98 -9.41 -7.54
C SER A 4 -1.22 -10.92 -7.37
N HIS A 5 -0.70 -11.55 -6.32
CA HIS A 5 -0.90 -12.97 -6.04
C HIS A 5 -2.33 -13.24 -5.56
N VAL A 6 -3.27 -13.22 -6.52
CA VAL A 6 -4.71 -13.46 -6.28
C VAL A 6 -4.96 -14.95 -6.01
N ASP A 7 -4.39 -15.82 -6.85
CA ASP A 7 -4.51 -17.27 -6.72
C ASP A 7 -3.50 -17.84 -5.71
N PRO A 8 -3.82 -18.99 -5.09
CA PRO A 8 -2.84 -19.79 -4.37
C PRO A 8 -1.71 -20.27 -5.28
N GLU A 9 -0.54 -20.57 -4.72
CA GLU A 9 0.58 -21.15 -5.44
C GLU A 9 0.16 -22.44 -6.17
N ARG A 10 0.46 -22.51 -7.48
CA ARG A 10 0.03 -23.64 -8.34
C ARG A 10 0.96 -24.83 -8.29
N GLY A 11 2.17 -24.71 -7.74
CA GLY A 11 3.16 -25.76 -7.76
C GLY A 11 4.22 -25.66 -6.68
N GLY A 12 5.14 -26.65 -6.65
CA GLY A 12 6.24 -26.71 -5.70
C GLY A 12 5.80 -27.05 -4.26
N LYS A 13 6.66 -26.71 -3.30
CA LYS A 13 6.42 -27.00 -1.87
C LYS A 13 5.28 -26.21 -1.24
N LEU A 14 4.87 -25.11 -1.88
CA LEU A 14 3.83 -24.20 -1.39
C LEU A 14 2.53 -24.35 -2.18
N ALA A 15 2.40 -25.37 -3.04
CA ALA A 15 1.19 -25.61 -3.84
C ALA A 15 -0.07 -25.61 -2.97
N GLY A 16 -1.07 -24.84 -3.40
CA GLY A 16 -2.33 -24.67 -2.69
C GLY A 16 -2.29 -23.72 -1.49
N ARG A 17 -1.17 -23.02 -1.24
CA ARG A 17 -1.04 -22.04 -0.16
C ARG A 17 -1.05 -20.61 -0.70
N GLY A 18 -1.42 -19.66 0.15
CA GLY A 18 -1.48 -18.24 -0.17
C GLY A 18 -2.73 -17.90 -0.98
N GLY A 19 -2.64 -16.78 -1.70
CA GLY A 19 -3.78 -16.20 -2.41
C GLY A 19 -4.69 -15.37 -1.51
N VAL A 20 -5.53 -14.56 -2.15
CA VAL A 20 -6.33 -13.53 -1.45
C VAL A 20 -7.44 -14.15 -0.59
N ILE A 21 -7.96 -15.31 -0.96
CA ILE A 21 -9.02 -15.98 -0.19
C ILE A 21 -8.50 -16.45 1.16
N GLU A 22 -7.31 -17.08 1.19
CA GLU A 22 -6.68 -17.51 2.44
C GLU A 22 -6.26 -16.32 3.31
N GLN A 23 -5.72 -15.26 2.68
CA GLN A 23 -5.40 -14.02 3.39
C GLN A 23 -6.66 -13.42 4.05
N ALA A 24 -7.75 -13.30 3.31
CA ALA A 24 -9.01 -12.78 3.83
C ALA A 24 -9.54 -13.64 4.98
N ALA A 25 -9.54 -14.98 4.82
CA ALA A 25 -9.97 -15.90 5.86
C ALA A 25 -9.12 -15.78 7.14
N TYR A 26 -7.81 -15.64 7.00
CA TYR A 26 -6.91 -15.42 8.14
C TYR A 26 -7.20 -14.08 8.84
N ILE A 27 -7.32 -12.98 8.08
CA ILE A 27 -7.65 -11.65 8.61
C ILE A 27 -8.97 -11.70 9.39
N ASP A 28 -9.99 -12.34 8.81
CA ASP A 28 -11.29 -12.46 9.47
C ASP A 28 -11.23 -13.33 10.72
N SER A 29 -10.41 -14.38 10.73
CA SER A 29 -10.20 -15.21 11.93
C SER A 29 -9.59 -14.42 13.08
N VAL A 30 -8.62 -13.55 12.80
CA VAL A 30 -7.99 -12.65 13.78
C VAL A 30 -9.00 -11.63 14.29
N ARG A 31 -9.78 -11.01 13.38
CA ARG A 31 -10.83 -10.06 13.75
C ARG A 31 -11.92 -10.67 14.63
N VAL A 32 -12.26 -11.94 14.41
CA VAL A 32 -13.20 -12.68 15.26
C VAL A 32 -12.60 -12.98 16.62
N ALA A 33 -11.33 -13.42 16.66
CA ALA A 33 -10.67 -13.81 17.91
C ALA A 33 -10.40 -12.61 18.83
N ASP A 34 -9.91 -11.50 18.26
CA ASP A 34 -9.42 -10.36 19.04
C ASP A 34 -10.41 -9.18 19.09
N GLY A 35 -11.46 -9.24 18.27
CA GLY A 35 -12.39 -8.15 18.04
C GLY A 35 -11.84 -7.16 16.99
N LYS A 36 -12.68 -6.83 16.00
CA LYS A 36 -12.30 -5.98 14.86
C LYS A 36 -11.70 -4.61 15.25
N ASP A 37 -12.13 -4.07 16.38
CA ASP A 37 -11.69 -2.77 16.87
C ASP A 37 -10.30 -2.81 17.52
N ASN A 38 -9.81 -4.02 17.83
CA ASN A 38 -8.46 -4.27 18.38
C ASN A 38 -7.45 -4.64 17.30
N VAL A 39 -7.88 -4.80 16.04
CA VAL A 39 -7.01 -5.20 14.92
C VAL A 39 -6.69 -4.01 14.06
N LEU A 40 -5.41 -3.76 13.84
CA LEU A 40 -4.88 -2.81 12.87
C LEU A 40 -4.32 -3.58 11.67
N LEU A 41 -4.92 -3.40 10.50
CA LEU A 41 -4.50 -4.04 9.27
C LEU A 41 -3.85 -3.04 8.32
N LEU A 42 -2.57 -3.21 8.07
CA LEU A 42 -1.75 -2.33 7.23
C LEU A 42 -1.18 -3.09 6.02
N HIS A 43 -1.04 -2.41 4.89
CA HIS A 43 -0.31 -2.90 3.73
C HIS A 43 0.92 -2.04 3.48
N ALA A 44 2.10 -2.66 3.34
CA ALA A 44 3.37 -1.96 3.21
C ALA A 44 3.79 -1.66 1.76
N GLY A 45 2.86 -1.76 0.80
CA GLY A 45 3.12 -1.51 -0.62
C GLY A 45 3.44 -2.77 -1.42
N ASP A 46 3.79 -2.58 -2.69
CA ASP A 46 3.99 -3.64 -3.69
C ASP A 46 2.80 -4.62 -3.73
N PHE A 47 1.60 -4.06 -3.82
CA PHE A 47 0.40 -4.85 -4.11
C PHE A 47 0.20 -5.05 -5.61
N SER A 48 0.81 -4.20 -6.43
CA SER A 48 0.79 -4.23 -7.89
C SER A 48 1.86 -5.17 -8.45
N GLN A 49 1.70 -5.55 -9.73
CA GLN A 49 2.67 -6.27 -10.55
C GLN A 49 2.93 -7.71 -10.07
N GLY A 50 3.40 -8.57 -10.96
CA GLY A 50 3.85 -9.94 -10.64
C GLY A 50 3.03 -11.06 -11.26
N THR A 51 1.75 -10.84 -11.60
CA THR A 51 0.89 -11.83 -12.23
C THR A 51 0.11 -11.28 -13.43
N SER A 52 -0.53 -12.19 -14.21
CA SER A 52 -1.41 -11.81 -15.31
C SER A 52 -2.61 -10.97 -14.87
N TYR A 53 -3.03 -11.04 -13.61
CA TYR A 53 -4.10 -10.20 -13.10
C TYR A 53 -3.77 -8.71 -13.24
N PHE A 54 -2.55 -8.32 -12.86
CA PHE A 54 -2.10 -6.94 -13.03
C PHE A 54 -2.02 -6.55 -14.51
N THR A 55 -1.42 -7.40 -15.35
CA THR A 55 -1.23 -7.11 -16.77
C THR A 55 -2.55 -6.95 -17.51
N GLU A 56 -3.52 -7.84 -17.25
CA GLU A 56 -4.80 -7.86 -17.96
C GLU A 56 -5.82 -6.86 -17.39
N LEU A 57 -5.78 -6.61 -16.08
CA LEU A 57 -6.78 -5.79 -15.39
C LEU A 57 -6.26 -4.41 -14.96
N GLY A 58 -5.00 -4.08 -15.29
CA GLY A 58 -4.42 -2.76 -15.06
C GLY A 58 -4.41 -2.33 -13.59
N GLY A 59 -4.28 -3.28 -12.66
CA GLY A 59 -4.22 -3.00 -11.23
C GLY A 59 -5.57 -2.75 -10.54
N ASN A 60 -6.70 -2.93 -11.24
CA ASN A 60 -8.02 -2.70 -10.63
C ASN A 60 -8.39 -3.77 -9.60
N ILE A 61 -8.03 -5.03 -9.85
CA ILE A 61 -8.35 -6.12 -8.94
C ILE A 61 -7.66 -5.96 -7.58
N GLU A 62 -6.43 -5.45 -7.57
CA GLU A 62 -5.69 -5.17 -6.35
C GLU A 62 -6.40 -4.12 -5.49
N ILE A 63 -6.93 -3.08 -6.13
CA ILE A 63 -7.74 -2.05 -5.46
C ILE A 63 -9.01 -2.65 -4.86
N ASP A 64 -9.72 -3.48 -5.63
CA ASP A 64 -10.93 -4.15 -5.17
C ASP A 64 -10.65 -5.07 -3.98
N ILE A 65 -9.54 -5.81 -4.01
CA ILE A 65 -9.08 -6.69 -2.91
C ILE A 65 -8.76 -5.87 -1.66
N LEU A 66 -7.97 -4.79 -1.79
CA LEU A 66 -7.62 -3.93 -0.65
C LEU A 66 -8.88 -3.32 -0.01
N ASN A 67 -9.84 -2.88 -0.83
CA ASN A 67 -11.12 -2.36 -0.35
C ASN A 67 -11.97 -3.44 0.33
N ALA A 68 -12.06 -4.64 -0.26
CA ALA A 68 -12.83 -5.76 0.29
C ALA A 68 -12.26 -6.26 1.62
N MET A 69 -10.94 -6.34 1.74
CA MET A 69 -10.26 -6.74 2.98
C MET A 69 -10.29 -5.67 4.07
N LYS A 70 -10.66 -4.43 3.75
CA LYS A 70 -10.79 -3.30 4.68
C LYS A 70 -9.49 -3.04 5.44
N PHE A 71 -8.43 -2.77 4.70
CA PHE A 71 -7.19 -2.27 5.28
C PHE A 71 -7.42 -0.92 5.96
N ASP A 72 -6.67 -0.64 7.01
CA ASP A 72 -6.76 0.64 7.74
C ASP A 72 -5.87 1.73 7.12
N ALA A 73 -4.74 1.34 6.53
CA ALA A 73 -3.91 2.19 5.69
C ALA A 73 -3.04 1.34 4.75
N VAL A 74 -2.62 1.96 3.64
CA VAL A 74 -1.75 1.37 2.62
C VAL A 74 -0.57 2.30 2.38
N CYS A 75 0.66 1.76 2.36
CA CYS A 75 1.84 2.48 1.88
C CYS A 75 2.05 2.21 0.39
N LEU A 76 2.75 3.09 -0.32
CA LEU A 76 3.22 2.82 -1.66
C LEU A 76 4.52 2.00 -1.62
N GLY A 77 4.66 1.05 -2.54
CA GLY A 77 5.91 0.41 -2.91
C GLY A 77 6.41 0.91 -4.27
N ASN A 78 7.49 0.36 -4.78
CA ASN A 78 8.02 0.77 -6.08
C ASN A 78 7.16 0.28 -7.26
N HIS A 79 6.57 -0.89 -7.16
CA HIS A 79 5.73 -1.46 -8.24
C HIS A 79 4.38 -0.75 -8.44
N GLU A 80 3.97 0.09 -7.51
CA GLU A 80 2.81 0.95 -7.73
C GLU A 80 3.01 1.92 -8.88
N PHE A 81 4.27 2.28 -9.19
CA PHE A 81 4.65 3.22 -10.25
C PHE A 81 4.84 2.59 -11.63
N ASP A 82 4.80 1.27 -11.78
CA ASP A 82 5.11 0.55 -13.04
C ASP A 82 4.28 1.02 -14.24
N ASN A 83 3.06 1.48 -14.04
CA ASN A 83 2.19 2.03 -15.09
C ASN A 83 2.14 3.57 -15.10
N GLY A 84 3.06 4.24 -14.42
CA GLY A 84 3.16 5.70 -14.34
C GLY A 84 2.27 6.34 -13.27
N ILE A 85 2.56 7.63 -13.02
CA ILE A 85 1.93 8.40 -11.92
C ILE A 85 0.43 8.63 -12.18
N ASP A 86 0.02 8.91 -13.41
CA ASP A 86 -1.38 9.18 -13.75
C ASP A 86 -2.25 7.93 -13.51
N GLU A 87 -1.74 6.76 -13.90
CA GLU A 87 -2.44 5.50 -13.71
C GLU A 87 -2.49 5.11 -12.21
N LEU A 88 -1.40 5.33 -11.48
CA LEU A 88 -1.40 5.17 -10.03
C LEU A 88 -2.43 6.10 -9.37
N ALA A 89 -2.48 7.36 -9.77
CA ALA A 89 -3.45 8.31 -9.24
C ALA A 89 -4.91 7.89 -9.53
N ARG A 90 -5.17 7.34 -10.72
CA ARG A 90 -6.48 6.77 -11.07
C ARG A 90 -6.86 5.64 -10.10
N ARG A 91 -5.94 4.73 -9.83
CA ARG A 91 -6.14 3.61 -8.90
C ARG A 91 -6.32 4.08 -7.46
N VAL A 92 -5.49 5.00 -6.99
CA VAL A 92 -5.57 5.55 -5.62
C VAL A 92 -6.90 6.25 -5.37
N ARG A 93 -7.48 6.94 -6.37
CA ARG A 93 -8.82 7.56 -6.23
C ARG A 93 -9.95 6.55 -5.99
N ASN A 94 -9.74 5.29 -6.37
CA ASN A 94 -10.71 4.21 -6.16
C ASN A 94 -10.45 3.43 -4.86
N LEU A 95 -9.39 3.73 -4.12
CA LEU A 95 -9.15 3.17 -2.78
C LEU A 95 -10.04 3.85 -1.75
N ASN A 96 -10.68 3.04 -0.91
CA ASN A 96 -11.48 3.49 0.23
C ASN A 96 -10.64 3.61 1.52
N VAL A 97 -9.33 3.46 1.40
CA VAL A 97 -8.38 3.49 2.51
C VAL A 97 -7.34 4.58 2.29
N PRO A 98 -6.83 5.23 3.34
CA PRO A 98 -5.78 6.22 3.19
C PRO A 98 -4.49 5.60 2.65
N VAL A 99 -3.88 6.28 1.67
CA VAL A 99 -2.57 5.93 1.14
C VAL A 99 -1.54 6.87 1.76
N VAL A 100 -0.46 6.29 2.27
CA VAL A 100 0.59 7.05 2.98
C VAL A 100 1.97 6.85 2.34
N CYS A 101 2.70 7.97 2.15
CA CYS A 101 4.10 8.00 1.79
C CYS A 101 4.67 9.37 2.14
N ALA A 102 5.56 9.44 3.11
CA ALA A 102 6.04 10.69 3.69
C ALA A 102 7.34 11.20 3.08
N ASN A 103 8.14 10.32 2.50
CA ASN A 103 9.48 10.66 2.04
C ASN A 103 9.61 10.90 0.54
N TYR A 104 8.47 11.09 -0.13
CA TYR A 104 8.37 11.60 -1.48
C TYR A 104 7.43 12.80 -1.53
N ASP A 105 7.82 13.86 -2.21
CA ASP A 105 6.93 14.97 -2.51
C ASP A 105 6.19 14.70 -3.82
N PHE A 106 4.88 14.71 -3.75
CA PHE A 106 3.99 14.49 -4.89
C PHE A 106 3.35 15.79 -5.39
N SER A 107 3.78 16.95 -4.88
CA SER A 107 3.23 18.25 -5.26
C SER A 107 3.37 18.50 -6.76
N GLY A 108 2.29 18.94 -7.39
CA GLY A 108 2.26 19.19 -8.83
C GLY A 108 2.11 17.94 -9.71
N SER A 109 2.12 16.73 -9.14
CA SER A 109 1.81 15.48 -9.85
C SER A 109 0.31 15.12 -9.74
N ALA A 110 -0.12 14.09 -10.47
CA ALA A 110 -1.49 13.58 -10.37
C ALA A 110 -1.82 12.94 -9.00
N LEU A 111 -0.81 12.69 -8.17
CA LEU A 111 -0.92 12.16 -6.81
C LEU A 111 -1.06 13.25 -5.73
N ASP A 112 -0.94 14.52 -6.12
CA ASP A 112 -1.06 15.64 -5.18
C ASP A 112 -2.39 15.59 -4.41
N GLY A 113 -2.30 15.65 -3.09
CA GLY A 113 -3.44 15.55 -2.18
C GLY A 113 -4.06 14.15 -2.03
N LEU A 114 -3.70 13.17 -2.87
CA LEU A 114 -4.18 11.79 -2.79
C LEU A 114 -3.34 10.96 -1.81
N VAL A 115 -2.04 11.15 -1.80
CA VAL A 115 -1.10 10.47 -0.90
C VAL A 115 -0.75 11.40 0.25
N LYS A 116 -0.82 10.91 1.47
CA LYS A 116 -0.54 11.68 2.68
C LYS A 116 0.75 11.21 3.32
N PRO A 117 1.49 12.09 4.02
CA PRO A 117 2.70 11.65 4.72
C PRO A 117 2.39 10.66 5.86
N TYR A 118 1.27 10.84 6.52
CA TYR A 118 0.81 9.99 7.61
C TYR A 118 -0.71 10.01 7.73
N VAL A 119 -1.24 9.10 8.53
CA VAL A 119 -2.63 9.11 8.98
C VAL A 119 -2.69 8.84 10.49
N ILE A 120 -3.67 9.40 11.17
CA ILE A 120 -4.00 9.06 12.56
C ILE A 120 -5.25 8.21 12.54
N LEU A 121 -5.09 6.96 12.97
CA LEU A 121 -6.16 5.97 13.07
C LEU A 121 -6.62 5.86 14.52
N GLU A 122 -7.90 5.57 14.73
CA GLU A 122 -8.45 5.31 16.05
C GLU A 122 -8.86 3.84 16.17
N LYS A 123 -8.26 3.13 17.10
CA LYS A 123 -8.53 1.71 17.39
C LYS A 123 -8.59 1.48 18.88
N ALA A 124 -9.64 0.82 19.37
CA ALA A 124 -9.83 0.51 20.78
C ALA A 124 -9.66 1.75 21.71
N GLY A 125 -10.10 2.92 21.25
CA GLY A 125 -9.97 4.18 21.97
C GLY A 125 -8.56 4.76 22.01
N LYS A 126 -7.63 4.22 21.23
CA LYS A 126 -6.25 4.72 21.08
C LYS A 126 -6.07 5.40 19.73
N LYS A 127 -5.35 6.53 19.72
CA LYS A 127 -4.89 7.19 18.50
C LYS A 127 -3.54 6.61 18.10
N ILE A 128 -3.44 6.12 16.86
CA ILE A 128 -2.26 5.48 16.31
C ILE A 128 -1.84 6.27 15.07
N GLY A 129 -0.66 6.90 15.11
CA GLY A 129 -0.06 7.53 13.95
C GLY A 129 0.63 6.49 13.07
N VAL A 130 0.30 6.47 11.78
CA VAL A 130 0.92 5.61 10.78
C VAL A 130 1.61 6.47 9.75
N ILE A 131 2.93 6.33 9.63
CA ILE A 131 3.78 7.05 8.67
C ILE A 131 4.12 6.07 7.55
N GLY A 132 3.90 6.43 6.29
CA GLY A 132 4.36 5.66 5.13
C GLY A 132 5.79 6.04 4.76
N LEU A 133 6.61 5.06 4.46
CA LEU A 133 7.97 5.27 3.96
C LEU A 133 8.24 4.32 2.80
N LEU A 134 8.82 4.85 1.73
CA LEU A 134 9.19 4.12 0.53
C LEU A 134 10.71 4.12 0.37
N THR A 135 11.26 3.06 -0.17
CA THR A 135 12.66 2.99 -0.55
C THR A 135 13.03 4.02 -1.61
N ASP A 136 14.31 4.24 -1.83
CA ASP A 136 14.79 4.99 -3.00
C ASP A 136 14.45 4.21 -4.27
N VAL A 137 13.60 4.78 -5.12
CA VAL A 137 13.12 4.13 -6.35
C VAL A 137 13.93 4.48 -7.59
N THR A 138 14.98 5.29 -7.47
CA THR A 138 15.76 5.80 -8.61
C THR A 138 16.41 4.71 -9.47
N SER A 139 16.62 3.51 -8.92
CA SER A 139 17.24 2.39 -9.63
C SER A 139 16.24 1.34 -10.14
N VAL A 140 14.95 1.46 -9.79
CA VAL A 140 13.95 0.41 -10.02
C VAL A 140 12.66 0.90 -10.69
N VAL A 141 12.51 2.22 -10.85
CA VAL A 141 11.38 2.87 -11.51
C VAL A 141 11.92 3.68 -12.71
N ASP A 142 11.12 3.79 -13.75
CA ASP A 142 11.48 4.55 -14.96
C ASP A 142 11.88 6.00 -14.62
N LYS A 143 12.94 6.46 -15.27
CA LYS A 143 13.53 7.78 -15.01
C LYS A 143 12.51 8.91 -15.20
N ASP A 144 11.65 8.85 -16.21
CA ASP A 144 10.65 9.88 -16.49
C ASP A 144 9.60 9.99 -15.36
N ILE A 145 9.42 8.94 -14.57
CA ILE A 145 8.57 8.93 -13.37
C ILE A 145 9.35 9.51 -12.19
N VAL A 146 10.58 9.03 -11.99
CA VAL A 146 11.46 9.47 -10.89
C VAL A 146 11.73 10.97 -10.95
N ASP A 147 11.96 11.52 -12.14
CA ASP A 147 12.22 12.95 -12.35
C ASP A 147 11.04 13.87 -11.95
N GLN A 148 9.86 13.29 -11.68
CA GLN A 148 8.67 14.01 -11.18
C GLN A 148 8.53 13.94 -9.66
N LEU A 149 9.43 13.25 -8.97
CA LEU A 149 9.33 12.95 -7.54
C LEU A 149 10.57 13.45 -6.79
N ASP A 150 10.36 14.22 -5.74
CA ASP A 150 11.43 14.66 -4.85
C ASP A 150 11.57 13.68 -3.67
N TYR A 151 12.69 12.96 -3.64
CA TYR A 151 13.00 11.96 -2.62
C TYR A 151 13.70 12.59 -1.41
N ARG A 152 13.29 12.17 -0.22
CA ARG A 152 13.96 12.46 1.06
C ARG A 152 14.34 11.17 1.77
N HIS A 153 15.46 11.19 2.50
CA HIS A 153 15.95 10.02 3.23
C HIS A 153 14.92 9.56 4.28
N PRO A 154 14.48 8.28 4.26
CA PRO A 154 13.35 7.83 5.08
C PRO A 154 13.58 7.95 6.58
N ALA A 155 14.80 7.75 7.08
CA ALA A 155 15.09 7.90 8.51
C ALA A 155 14.95 9.33 9.02
N GLU A 156 15.29 10.33 8.20
CA GLU A 156 15.11 11.75 8.55
C GLU A 156 13.63 12.10 8.63
N VAL A 157 12.88 11.69 7.61
CA VAL A 157 11.44 11.93 7.49
C VAL A 157 10.67 11.20 8.60
N ALA A 158 11.03 9.95 8.89
CA ALA A 158 10.44 9.20 10.00
C ALA A 158 10.61 9.93 11.34
N ASN A 159 11.82 10.44 11.60
CA ASN A 159 12.10 11.21 12.83
C ASN A 159 11.33 12.53 12.89
N GLU A 160 11.16 13.21 11.77
CA GLU A 160 10.39 14.45 11.68
C GLU A 160 8.94 14.20 12.05
N TYR A 161 8.26 13.27 11.35
CA TYR A 161 6.85 12.99 11.60
C TYR A 161 6.59 12.29 12.94
N ALA A 162 7.52 11.50 13.46
CA ALA A 162 7.43 10.95 14.80
C ALA A 162 7.43 12.04 15.89
N ARG A 163 8.07 13.20 15.67
CA ARG A 163 8.00 14.35 16.58
C ARG A 163 6.67 15.09 16.48
N ILE A 164 6.10 15.18 15.28
CA ILE A 164 4.79 15.82 15.03
C ILE A 164 3.66 15.00 15.67
N LEU A 165 3.80 13.67 15.68
CA LEU A 165 2.77 12.75 16.16
C LEU A 165 2.84 12.46 17.67
N LYS A 166 3.87 12.92 18.37
CA LYS A 166 4.00 12.81 19.83
C LYS A 166 3.31 13.94 20.56
#